data_558272414750a23f801afef48c942f83
#
_entry.id   558272414750a23f801afef48c942f83
#
_cell.length_a   1.000
_cell.length_b   1.000
_cell.length_c   1.000
_cell.angle_alpha   90.00
_cell.angle_beta   90.00
_cell.angle_gamma   90.00
#
_symmetry.space_group_name_H-M   'P 1'
#
loop_
_entity.id
_entity.type
_entity.pdbx_description
1 polymer ?
#
loop_
_entity_poly.entity_id
_entity_poly.type
_entity_poly.pdbx_seq_one_letter_code
_entity_poly.pdbx_strand_id
1 'polypeptide(L)'
;NEGGYYRWWQRAKVWAWQKMLRLAFASGDIDPDRIYITGISEGAYGTQRLASFFADYLAGGGAMAGGEPLKNAPAENLANTPFSLLTGDHDSGFYRNTLTKYAKDALDSLSSAHDSLYVHNVQLLQGCGHAINYYTTTPWLAAHKRNPYPKYVAWEDFEMDGCRRDGFYNLFVNESPAVEEGARVFYEETIKGDTINLKVQKVEYTTVEKDNVWGIEMKFKKKYTPLDNGKITIYLNRSLANLSHRLTVVVNGRQVFNGKVLENLSSMVNSCAAFGDPRRLYTAQIDVDIASPAAEK
;
A
#
# COMPACT_ATOMS: atom_id res chain seq x y z
N ASN A 1 10.25 -26.09 -10.19
CA ASN A 1 9.86 -26.04 -8.79
C ASN A 1 9.58 -27.44 -8.27
N GLU A 2 10.58 -28.00 -7.67
CA GLU A 2 10.46 -29.23 -6.91
C GLU A 2 9.71 -28.92 -5.61
N GLY A 3 8.44 -29.25 -5.55
CA GLY A 3 7.70 -29.13 -4.29
C GLY A 3 6.30 -28.55 -4.36
N GLY A 4 5.80 -28.22 -5.51
CA GLY A 4 4.36 -28.13 -5.79
C GLY A 4 3.56 -26.98 -5.18
N TYR A 5 4.13 -26.12 -4.34
CA TYR A 5 3.38 -25.01 -3.72
C TYR A 5 3.83 -23.68 -4.32
N TYR A 6 3.22 -23.31 -5.43
CA TYR A 6 3.52 -22.07 -6.11
C TYR A 6 2.56 -20.98 -5.60
N ARG A 7 3.03 -20.16 -4.65
CA ARG A 7 2.22 -19.10 -4.05
C ARG A 7 2.17 -17.85 -4.91
N TRP A 8 1.04 -17.13 -4.90
CA TRP A 8 0.81 -15.92 -5.70
C TRP A 8 1.77 -14.77 -5.37
N TRP A 9 2.37 -14.77 -4.19
CA TRP A 9 3.29 -13.74 -3.68
C TRP A 9 4.77 -14.14 -3.73
N GLN A 10 5.12 -15.25 -4.37
CA GLN A 10 6.52 -15.60 -4.58
C GLN A 10 7.21 -14.62 -5.55
N ARG A 11 8.53 -14.40 -5.36
CA ARG A 11 9.35 -13.45 -6.13
C ARG A 11 9.07 -13.47 -7.63
N ALA A 12 9.08 -14.64 -8.23
CA ALA A 12 8.83 -14.80 -9.68
C ALA A 12 7.43 -14.30 -10.08
N LYS A 13 6.41 -14.49 -9.22
CA LYS A 13 5.05 -13.99 -9.46
C LYS A 13 4.93 -12.49 -9.22
N VAL A 14 5.53 -11.96 -8.15
CA VAL A 14 5.56 -10.52 -7.88
C VAL A 14 6.19 -9.79 -9.06
N TRP A 15 7.32 -10.30 -9.57
CA TRP A 15 7.96 -9.77 -10.77
C TRP A 15 7.07 -9.86 -12.01
N ALA A 16 6.36 -10.99 -12.21
CA ALA A 16 5.43 -11.16 -13.33
C ALA A 16 4.24 -10.19 -13.25
N TRP A 17 3.66 -9.98 -12.06
CA TRP A 17 2.60 -9.00 -11.84
C TRP A 17 3.06 -7.58 -12.18
N GLN A 18 4.23 -7.17 -11.69
CA GLN A 18 4.78 -5.86 -11.99
C GLN A 18 5.04 -5.68 -13.49
N LYS A 19 5.60 -6.70 -14.15
CA LYS A 19 5.85 -6.67 -15.59
C LYS A 19 4.57 -6.59 -16.40
N MET A 20 3.55 -7.37 -16.01
CA MET A 20 2.23 -7.38 -16.65
C MET A 20 1.55 -6.02 -16.55
N LEU A 21 1.57 -5.38 -15.37
CA LEU A 21 1.03 -4.02 -15.19
C LEU A 21 1.72 -3.02 -16.11
N ARG A 22 3.06 -3.01 -16.15
CA ARG A 22 3.83 -2.11 -17.03
C ARG A 22 3.54 -2.34 -18.51
N LEU A 23 3.43 -3.60 -18.95
CA LEU A 23 3.08 -3.93 -20.34
C LEU A 23 1.65 -3.53 -20.68
N ALA A 24 0.71 -3.75 -19.77
CA ALA A 24 -0.68 -3.33 -19.94
C ALA A 24 -0.79 -1.81 -20.07
N PHE A 25 -0.07 -1.05 -19.25
CA PHE A 25 -0.01 0.40 -19.38
C PHE A 25 0.63 0.85 -20.70
N ALA A 26 1.70 0.18 -21.12
CA ALA A 26 2.40 0.52 -22.36
C ALA A 26 1.58 0.22 -23.62
N SER A 27 0.64 -0.74 -23.59
CA SER A 27 -0.25 -1.02 -24.73
C SER A 27 -1.22 0.12 -25.01
N GLY A 28 -1.61 0.90 -24.00
CA GLY A 28 -2.62 1.94 -24.11
C GLY A 28 -4.06 1.43 -24.22
N ASP A 29 -4.29 0.11 -24.20
CA ASP A 29 -5.61 -0.51 -24.43
C ASP A 29 -6.44 -0.63 -23.15
N ILE A 30 -5.87 -0.29 -22.00
CA ILE A 30 -6.54 -0.40 -20.69
C ILE A 30 -6.74 0.96 -20.03
N ASP A 31 -7.79 1.08 -19.24
CA ASP A 31 -7.95 2.23 -18.33
C ASP A 31 -7.07 1.99 -17.08
N PRO A 32 -5.99 2.77 -16.90
CA PRO A 32 -5.07 2.61 -15.77
C PRO A 32 -5.72 2.89 -14.40
N ASP A 33 -6.88 3.56 -14.39
CA ASP A 33 -7.61 3.86 -13.17
C ASP A 33 -8.72 2.84 -12.87
N ARG A 34 -8.77 1.70 -13.62
CA ARG A 34 -9.75 0.62 -13.45
C ARG A 34 -9.14 -0.77 -13.44
N ILE A 35 -8.00 -0.92 -12.79
CA ILE A 35 -7.34 -2.22 -12.60
C ILE A 35 -7.73 -2.77 -11.23
N TYR A 36 -8.21 -4.01 -11.19
CA TYR A 36 -8.64 -4.69 -10.00
C TYR A 36 -7.95 -6.04 -9.88
N ILE A 37 -7.70 -6.47 -8.64
CA ILE A 37 -7.24 -7.82 -8.35
C ILE A 37 -8.29 -8.58 -7.56
N THR A 38 -8.58 -9.81 -7.96
CA THR A 38 -9.56 -10.66 -7.27
C THR A 38 -9.05 -12.09 -7.12
N GLY A 39 -9.51 -12.78 -6.08
CA GLY A 39 -9.14 -14.17 -5.90
C GLY A 39 -10.02 -14.88 -4.87
N ILE A 40 -10.14 -16.20 -5.04
CA ILE A 40 -10.94 -17.08 -4.18
C ILE A 40 -10.01 -18.06 -3.47
N SER A 41 -10.28 -18.38 -2.20
CA SER A 41 -9.54 -19.38 -1.42
C SER A 41 -8.03 -19.04 -1.36
N GLU A 42 -7.14 -19.83 -1.91
CA GLU A 42 -5.71 -19.49 -2.01
C GLU A 42 -5.47 -18.20 -2.80
N GLY A 43 -6.29 -17.93 -3.83
CA GLY A 43 -6.28 -16.68 -4.56
C GLY A 43 -6.67 -15.48 -3.69
N ALA A 44 -7.50 -15.67 -2.66
CA ALA A 44 -7.84 -14.61 -1.72
C ALA A 44 -6.66 -14.19 -0.83
N TYR A 45 -5.83 -15.15 -0.39
CA TYR A 45 -4.57 -14.84 0.31
C TYR A 45 -3.64 -14.01 -0.59
N GLY A 46 -3.49 -14.44 -1.86
CA GLY A 46 -2.73 -13.68 -2.85
C GLY A 46 -3.30 -12.28 -3.06
N THR A 47 -4.61 -12.16 -3.19
CA THR A 47 -5.29 -10.87 -3.37
C THR A 47 -5.07 -9.93 -2.20
N GLN A 48 -5.18 -10.38 -0.94
CA GLN A 48 -4.91 -9.53 0.22
C GLN A 48 -3.47 -8.98 0.21
N ARG A 49 -2.49 -9.85 0.00
CA ARG A 49 -1.07 -9.47 -0.03
C ARG A 49 -0.77 -8.54 -1.21
N LEU A 50 -1.19 -8.90 -2.41
CA LEU A 50 -0.92 -8.13 -3.62
C LEU A 50 -1.68 -6.80 -3.65
N ALA A 51 -2.91 -6.74 -3.13
CA ALA A 51 -3.65 -5.49 -3.01
C ALA A 51 -2.95 -4.49 -2.08
N SER A 52 -2.41 -4.97 -0.94
CA SER A 52 -1.62 -4.14 -0.04
C SER A 52 -0.28 -3.73 -0.66
N PHE A 53 0.39 -4.62 -1.40
CA PHE A 53 1.70 -4.38 -2.00
C PHE A 53 1.65 -3.48 -3.23
N PHE A 54 0.61 -3.60 -4.07
CA PHE A 54 0.40 -2.83 -5.30
C PHE A 54 -0.77 -1.85 -5.20
N ALA A 55 -1.15 -1.43 -4.00
CA ALA A 55 -2.32 -0.57 -3.78
C ALA A 55 -2.32 0.68 -4.67
N ASP A 56 -1.16 1.27 -4.89
CA ASP A 56 -0.93 2.45 -5.73
C ASP A 56 -1.18 2.23 -7.24
N TYR A 57 -1.31 0.98 -7.69
CA TYR A 57 -1.67 0.62 -9.08
C TYR A 57 -3.13 0.20 -9.23
N LEU A 58 -3.84 -0.08 -8.13
CA LEU A 58 -5.13 -0.74 -8.16
C LEU A 58 -6.28 0.22 -7.88
N ALA A 59 -7.38 0.02 -8.58
CA ALA A 59 -8.68 0.64 -8.29
C ALA A 59 -9.44 -0.09 -7.18
N GLY A 60 -9.01 -1.31 -6.83
CA GLY A 60 -9.55 -2.08 -5.74
C GLY A 60 -9.07 -3.53 -5.70
N GLY A 61 -9.26 -4.18 -4.57
CA GLY A 61 -9.00 -5.59 -4.34
C GLY A 61 -10.21 -6.33 -3.81
N GLY A 62 -10.45 -7.57 -4.27
CA GLY A 62 -11.57 -8.41 -3.84
C GLY A 62 -11.15 -9.82 -3.48
N ALA A 63 -11.01 -10.10 -2.20
CA ALA A 63 -10.68 -11.41 -1.67
C ALA A 63 -11.95 -12.17 -1.23
N MET A 64 -12.03 -13.44 -1.55
CA MET A 64 -13.22 -14.26 -1.31
C MET A 64 -12.82 -15.61 -0.70
N ALA A 65 -13.48 -16.01 0.40
CA ALA A 65 -13.17 -17.21 1.16
C ALA A 65 -11.67 -17.28 1.56
N GLY A 66 -11.14 -16.18 2.09
CA GLY A 66 -9.75 -16.03 2.51
C GLY A 66 -9.64 -15.43 3.90
N GLY A 67 -8.44 -15.11 4.29
CA GLY A 67 -8.10 -14.46 5.55
C GLY A 67 -6.58 -14.55 5.78
N GLU A 68 -5.89 -13.42 5.70
CA GLU A 68 -4.46 -13.31 5.92
C GLU A 68 -4.15 -12.54 7.21
N PRO A 69 -3.10 -12.91 7.94
CA PRO A 69 -2.57 -12.07 9.01
C PRO A 69 -2.19 -10.68 8.48
N LEU A 70 -2.54 -9.64 9.23
CA LEU A 70 -2.26 -8.24 8.84
C LEU A 70 -0.77 -7.93 8.69
N LYS A 71 0.12 -8.70 9.30
CA LYS A 71 1.57 -8.62 9.07
C LYS A 71 1.94 -8.96 7.63
N ASN A 72 1.20 -9.87 6.98
CA ASN A 72 1.42 -10.27 5.59
C ASN A 72 0.76 -9.33 4.58
N ALA A 73 -0.24 -8.59 5.01
CA ALA A 73 -1.02 -7.67 4.19
C ALA A 73 -1.44 -6.45 5.02
N PRO A 74 -0.53 -5.49 5.27
CA PRO A 74 -0.81 -4.31 6.09
C PRO A 74 -2.03 -3.55 5.58
N ALA A 75 -3.01 -3.33 6.46
CA ALA A 75 -4.24 -2.63 6.13
C ALA A 75 -3.99 -1.13 5.85
N GLU A 76 -2.96 -0.57 6.44
CA GLU A 76 -2.56 0.84 6.27
C GLU A 76 -2.29 1.20 4.81
N ASN A 77 -1.74 0.25 4.02
CA ASN A 77 -1.45 0.46 2.61
C ASN A 77 -2.72 0.63 1.74
N LEU A 78 -3.87 0.24 2.27
CA LEU A 78 -5.16 0.31 1.55
C LEU A 78 -5.89 1.66 1.73
N ALA A 79 -5.22 2.70 2.23
CA ALA A 79 -5.84 4.00 2.50
C ALA A 79 -6.63 4.55 1.30
N ASN A 80 -6.12 4.40 0.09
CA ASN A 80 -6.73 4.91 -1.13
C ASN A 80 -7.22 3.80 -2.09
N THR A 81 -7.24 2.54 -1.63
CA THR A 81 -7.59 1.39 -2.46
C THR A 81 -8.76 0.64 -1.85
N PRO A 82 -9.97 0.77 -2.39
CA PRO A 82 -11.15 0.04 -1.95
C PRO A 82 -10.90 -1.46 -1.85
N PHE A 83 -11.31 -2.08 -0.73
CA PHE A 83 -11.02 -3.47 -0.47
C PHE A 83 -12.24 -4.25 -0.01
N SER A 84 -12.57 -5.35 -0.71
CA SER A 84 -13.61 -6.29 -0.33
C SER A 84 -13.01 -7.60 0.16
N LEU A 85 -13.50 -8.12 1.29
CA LEU A 85 -13.15 -9.44 1.80
C LEU A 85 -14.42 -10.14 2.31
N LEU A 86 -14.83 -11.18 1.61
CA LEU A 86 -16.01 -11.99 1.97
C LEU A 86 -15.56 -13.37 2.43
N THR A 87 -15.92 -13.78 3.63
CA THR A 87 -15.57 -15.10 4.21
C THR A 87 -16.77 -15.66 4.96
N GLY A 88 -16.99 -16.97 4.89
CA GLY A 88 -18.00 -17.61 5.69
C GLY A 88 -17.67 -17.56 7.20
N ASP A 89 -18.67 -17.30 8.05
CA ASP A 89 -18.45 -17.24 9.50
C ASP A 89 -18.08 -18.61 10.11
N HIS A 90 -18.41 -19.72 9.42
CA HIS A 90 -18.01 -21.08 9.76
C HIS A 90 -16.74 -21.55 9.00
N ASP A 91 -16.09 -20.69 8.20
CA ASP A 91 -14.86 -21.04 7.49
C ASP A 91 -13.63 -20.95 8.42
N SER A 92 -13.53 -21.93 9.32
CA SER A 92 -12.49 -22.01 10.35
C SER A 92 -11.14 -22.56 9.88
N GLY A 93 -11.08 -23.15 8.67
CA GLY A 93 -9.83 -23.68 8.12
C GLY A 93 -8.77 -22.59 8.01
N PHE A 94 -7.57 -22.84 8.56
CA PHE A 94 -6.50 -21.84 8.65
C PHE A 94 -6.93 -20.52 9.30
N TYR A 95 -7.95 -20.56 10.15
CA TYR A 95 -8.51 -19.39 10.86
C TYR A 95 -9.03 -18.27 9.95
N ARG A 96 -9.49 -18.60 8.74
CA ARG A 96 -9.92 -17.60 7.75
C ARG A 96 -11.00 -16.65 8.29
N ASN A 97 -12.02 -17.17 8.97
CA ASN A 97 -13.06 -16.35 9.60
C ASN A 97 -12.50 -15.41 10.70
N THR A 98 -11.61 -15.91 11.55
CA THR A 98 -10.97 -15.12 12.61
C THR A 98 -10.06 -14.03 12.03
N LEU A 99 -9.23 -14.38 11.04
CA LEU A 99 -8.35 -13.42 10.38
C LEU A 99 -9.14 -12.36 9.59
N THR A 100 -10.26 -12.75 8.96
CA THR A 100 -11.19 -11.80 8.33
C THR A 100 -11.79 -10.83 9.34
N LYS A 101 -12.16 -11.33 10.55
CA LYS A 101 -12.62 -10.45 11.63
C LYS A 101 -11.55 -9.45 12.04
N TYR A 102 -10.29 -9.87 12.18
CA TYR A 102 -9.19 -8.96 12.52
C TYR A 102 -8.92 -7.93 11.42
N ALA A 103 -9.01 -8.33 10.15
CA ALA A 103 -8.93 -7.40 9.04
C ALA A 103 -10.07 -6.38 9.04
N LYS A 104 -11.30 -6.82 9.35
CA LYS A 104 -12.47 -5.93 9.51
C LYS A 104 -12.24 -4.93 10.64
N ASP A 105 -11.90 -5.40 11.83
CA ASP A 105 -11.69 -4.55 13.00
C ASP A 105 -10.60 -3.48 12.73
N ALA A 106 -9.52 -3.83 12.00
CA ALA A 106 -8.47 -2.90 11.62
C ALA A 106 -8.95 -1.86 10.61
N LEU A 107 -9.65 -2.28 9.54
CA LEU A 107 -10.16 -1.36 8.51
C LEU A 107 -11.26 -0.45 9.06
N ASP A 108 -12.16 -0.97 9.91
CA ASP A 108 -13.17 -0.15 10.61
C ASP A 108 -12.49 0.95 11.45
N SER A 109 -11.44 0.58 12.20
CA SER A 109 -10.68 1.53 13.03
C SER A 109 -9.99 2.60 12.17
N LEU A 110 -9.32 2.20 11.09
CA LEU A 110 -8.63 3.12 10.17
C LEU A 110 -9.63 4.04 9.46
N SER A 111 -10.74 3.51 8.96
CA SER A 111 -11.80 4.29 8.31
C SER A 111 -12.44 5.30 9.26
N SER A 112 -12.64 4.92 10.53
CA SER A 112 -13.20 5.83 11.55
C SER A 112 -12.25 6.99 11.90
N ALA A 113 -10.94 6.78 11.72
CA ALA A 113 -9.93 7.81 11.97
C ALA A 113 -9.68 8.73 10.77
N HIS A 114 -10.14 8.36 9.57
CA HIS A 114 -9.82 9.03 8.31
C HIS A 114 -11.04 9.10 7.39
N ASP A 115 -11.69 10.25 7.34
CA ASP A 115 -12.84 10.46 6.45
C ASP A 115 -12.52 10.12 4.99
N SER A 116 -13.42 9.36 4.35
CA SER A 116 -13.36 8.98 2.93
C SER A 116 -12.18 8.07 2.53
N LEU A 117 -11.34 7.66 3.46
CA LEU A 117 -10.26 6.70 3.23
C LEU A 117 -10.64 5.30 3.74
N TYR A 118 -9.83 4.31 3.36
CA TYR A 118 -10.03 2.92 3.77
C TYR A 118 -11.43 2.38 3.44
N VAL A 119 -11.94 2.73 2.25
CA VAL A 119 -13.23 2.22 1.78
C VAL A 119 -13.17 0.71 1.70
N HIS A 120 -14.05 0.02 2.44
CA HIS A 120 -14.00 -1.43 2.49
C HIS A 120 -15.39 -2.07 2.59
N ASN A 121 -15.45 -3.35 2.18
CA ASN A 121 -16.61 -4.23 2.30
C ASN A 121 -16.14 -5.58 2.87
N VAL A 122 -15.86 -5.61 4.17
CA VAL A 122 -15.42 -6.84 4.85
C VAL A 122 -16.57 -7.48 5.60
N GLN A 123 -16.94 -8.71 5.23
CA GLN A 123 -18.10 -9.39 5.79
C GLN A 123 -17.78 -10.84 6.17
N LEU A 124 -18.34 -11.26 7.30
CA LEU A 124 -18.53 -12.66 7.67
C LEU A 124 -19.95 -13.07 7.26
N LEU A 125 -20.06 -13.94 6.26
CA LEU A 125 -21.34 -14.40 5.71
C LEU A 125 -21.95 -15.47 6.63
N GLN A 126 -23.10 -15.16 7.20
CA GLN A 126 -23.74 -15.97 8.20
C GLN A 126 -24.16 -17.35 7.68
N GLY A 127 -23.87 -18.42 8.46
CA GLY A 127 -24.18 -19.79 8.13
C GLY A 127 -23.36 -20.39 6.99
N CYS A 128 -22.36 -19.67 6.47
CA CYS A 128 -21.52 -20.12 5.37
C CYS A 128 -20.19 -20.70 5.87
N GLY A 129 -19.79 -21.82 5.27
CA GLY A 129 -18.44 -22.37 5.39
C GLY A 129 -17.50 -21.80 4.34
N HIS A 130 -16.63 -22.65 3.77
CA HIS A 130 -15.68 -22.25 2.72
C HIS A 130 -16.36 -21.91 1.37
N ALA A 131 -17.51 -22.49 1.08
CA ALA A 131 -18.33 -22.17 -0.08
C ALA A 131 -19.22 -20.96 0.23
N ILE A 132 -19.00 -19.86 -0.49
CA ILE A 132 -19.74 -18.60 -0.30
C ILE A 132 -20.29 -18.08 -1.63
N ASN A 133 -21.28 -17.19 -1.57
CA ASN A 133 -21.69 -16.40 -2.73
C ASN A 133 -20.71 -15.21 -2.89
N TYR A 134 -19.96 -15.21 -3.98
CA TYR A 134 -18.95 -14.19 -4.28
C TYR A 134 -19.33 -13.25 -5.44
N TYR A 135 -20.50 -13.41 -6.04
CA TYR A 135 -20.94 -12.63 -7.21
C TYR A 135 -21.09 -11.13 -6.94
N THR A 136 -21.22 -10.72 -5.68
CA THR A 136 -21.34 -9.30 -5.30
C THR A 136 -20.00 -8.55 -5.32
N THR A 137 -18.87 -9.26 -5.31
CA THR A 137 -17.53 -8.66 -5.24
C THR A 137 -17.20 -7.84 -6.49
N THR A 138 -17.42 -8.40 -7.68
CA THR A 138 -17.07 -7.71 -8.95
C THR A 138 -17.91 -6.44 -9.18
N PRO A 139 -19.25 -6.44 -9.03
CA PRO A 139 -20.03 -5.22 -9.12
C PRO A 139 -19.63 -4.15 -8.12
N TRP A 140 -19.31 -4.54 -6.88
CA TRP A 140 -18.86 -3.62 -5.86
C TRP A 140 -17.53 -2.97 -6.26
N LEU A 141 -16.55 -3.76 -6.73
CA LEU A 141 -15.26 -3.23 -7.21
C LEU A 141 -15.44 -2.28 -8.39
N ALA A 142 -16.28 -2.65 -9.36
CA ALA A 142 -16.51 -1.85 -10.58
C ALA A 142 -17.07 -0.45 -10.32
N ALA A 143 -17.67 -0.22 -9.14
CA ALA A 143 -18.15 1.09 -8.71
C ALA A 143 -17.01 2.05 -8.31
N HIS A 144 -15.78 1.55 -8.13
CA HIS A 144 -14.64 2.34 -7.69
C HIS A 144 -13.64 2.60 -8.80
N LYS A 145 -12.89 3.70 -8.65
CA LYS A 145 -11.76 4.06 -9.51
C LYS A 145 -10.55 4.39 -8.65
N ARG A 146 -9.37 4.16 -9.18
CA ARG A 146 -8.12 4.58 -8.57
C ARG A 146 -8.02 6.10 -8.52
N ASN A 147 -7.54 6.63 -7.39
CA ASN A 147 -7.03 7.99 -7.32
C ASN A 147 -5.49 7.93 -7.44
N PRO A 148 -4.88 8.35 -8.56
CA PRO A 148 -3.43 8.29 -8.74
C PRO A 148 -2.68 9.40 -7.98
N TYR A 149 -3.39 10.42 -7.46
CA TYR A 149 -2.82 11.59 -6.79
C TYR A 149 -3.46 11.85 -5.42
N PRO A 150 -3.41 10.88 -4.50
CA PRO A 150 -3.96 11.07 -3.17
C PRO A 150 -3.12 12.08 -2.39
N LYS A 151 -3.78 12.91 -1.56
CA LYS A 151 -3.12 13.85 -0.66
C LYS A 151 -2.83 13.28 0.73
N TYR A 152 -3.19 12.04 0.94
CA TYR A 152 -2.82 11.22 2.09
C TYR A 152 -2.31 9.88 1.57
N VAL A 153 -1.13 9.50 2.00
CA VAL A 153 -0.52 8.20 1.69
C VAL A 153 -0.07 7.58 3.01
N ALA A 154 -0.45 6.33 3.23
CA ALA A 154 0.09 5.50 4.29
C ALA A 154 0.71 4.27 3.63
N TRP A 155 1.98 4.03 3.89
CA TRP A 155 2.73 2.94 3.27
C TRP A 155 3.64 2.26 4.29
N GLU A 156 3.29 1.05 4.67
CA GLU A 156 4.22 0.15 5.34
C GLU A 156 4.97 -0.64 4.26
N ASP A 157 6.28 -0.37 4.14
CA ASP A 157 7.16 -1.08 3.22
C ASP A 157 7.45 -2.48 3.77
N PHE A 158 6.81 -3.47 3.21
CA PHE A 158 6.98 -4.87 3.56
C PHE A 158 7.51 -5.70 2.41
N GLU A 159 8.19 -6.76 2.75
CA GLU A 159 8.79 -7.68 1.80
C GLU A 159 7.86 -8.85 1.47
N MET A 160 7.81 -9.23 0.20
CA MET A 160 7.22 -10.48 -0.26
C MET A 160 8.28 -11.32 -0.97
N ASP A 161 8.72 -12.41 -0.35
CA ASP A 161 9.72 -13.35 -0.89
C ASP A 161 10.97 -12.64 -1.46
N GLY A 162 11.57 -11.75 -0.64
CA GLY A 162 12.74 -10.95 -1.02
C GLY A 162 12.46 -9.80 -1.98
N CYS A 163 11.19 -9.52 -2.31
CA CYS A 163 10.82 -8.37 -3.13
C CYS A 163 10.33 -7.23 -2.24
N ARG A 164 10.91 -6.06 -2.43
CA ARG A 164 10.45 -4.78 -1.85
C ARG A 164 10.03 -3.83 -2.95
N ARG A 165 9.35 -2.75 -2.56
CA ARG A 165 8.96 -1.66 -3.44
C ARG A 165 9.88 -0.47 -3.19
N ASP A 166 10.44 0.11 -4.26
CA ASP A 166 11.23 1.33 -4.16
C ASP A 166 10.34 2.59 -4.13
N GLY A 167 9.05 2.46 -4.41
CA GLY A 167 8.14 3.60 -4.41
C GLY A 167 6.67 3.24 -4.27
N PHE A 168 5.88 4.20 -3.79
CA PHE A 168 4.46 4.07 -3.53
C PHE A 168 3.76 5.41 -3.74
N TYR A 169 2.76 5.49 -4.62
CA TYR A 169 2.17 6.73 -5.13
C TYR A 169 3.21 7.72 -5.65
N ASN A 170 3.42 8.85 -4.97
CA ASN A 170 4.36 9.89 -5.32
C ASN A 170 5.69 9.83 -4.52
N LEU A 171 5.82 8.87 -3.61
CA LEU A 171 7.03 8.65 -2.83
C LEU A 171 7.97 7.66 -3.53
N PHE A 172 9.26 7.96 -3.59
CA PHE A 172 10.30 7.06 -4.08
C PHE A 172 11.48 7.05 -3.11
N VAL A 173 11.86 5.86 -2.66
CA VAL A 173 12.93 5.65 -1.68
C VAL A 173 14.26 5.47 -2.42
N ASN A 174 15.12 6.47 -2.35
CA ASN A 174 16.44 6.46 -2.95
C ASN A 174 17.44 5.70 -2.08
N GLU A 175 17.29 5.86 -0.75
CA GLU A 175 18.10 5.19 0.26
C GLU A 175 17.19 4.80 1.41
N SER A 176 16.95 3.50 1.57
CA SER A 176 16.06 3.00 2.62
C SER A 176 16.65 3.30 4.00
N PRO A 177 15.83 3.81 4.94
CA PRO A 177 16.26 3.90 6.34
C PRO A 177 16.78 2.57 6.87
N ALA A 178 17.87 2.63 7.63
CA ALA A 178 18.41 1.46 8.29
C ALA A 178 17.51 1.04 9.46
N VAL A 179 17.05 -0.19 9.43
CA VAL A 179 16.27 -0.82 10.52
C VAL A 179 16.80 -2.21 10.81
N GLU A 180 16.55 -2.71 12.01
CA GLU A 180 16.95 -4.05 12.43
C GLU A 180 16.16 -5.12 11.65
N GLU A 181 16.72 -6.33 11.60
CA GLU A 181 16.08 -7.47 10.96
C GLU A 181 14.66 -7.70 11.52
N GLY A 182 13.69 -7.89 10.63
CA GLY A 182 12.29 -8.10 10.97
C GLY A 182 11.49 -6.82 11.25
N ALA A 183 12.14 -5.66 11.40
CA ALA A 183 11.46 -4.37 11.42
C ALA A 183 11.16 -3.87 9.99
N ARG A 184 10.21 -2.95 9.88
CA ARG A 184 9.79 -2.33 8.61
C ARG A 184 9.86 -0.82 8.71
N VAL A 185 9.76 -0.15 7.58
CA VAL A 185 9.62 1.31 7.52
C VAL A 185 8.19 1.66 7.15
N PHE A 186 7.62 2.61 7.88
CA PHE A 186 6.31 3.17 7.62
C PHE A 186 6.46 4.63 7.21
N TYR A 187 5.85 4.96 6.09
CA TYR A 187 5.77 6.30 5.54
C TYR A 187 4.34 6.78 5.60
N GLU A 188 4.11 7.96 6.19
CA GLU A 188 2.81 8.61 6.19
C GLU A 188 2.95 10.03 5.65
N GLU A 189 2.40 10.28 4.48
CA GLU A 189 2.41 11.60 3.85
C GLU A 189 1.03 12.25 3.94
N THR A 190 1.02 13.54 4.23
CA THR A 190 -0.18 14.39 4.13
C THR A 190 0.17 15.70 3.44
N ILE A 191 -0.53 16.01 2.34
CA ILE A 191 -0.38 17.26 1.61
C ILE A 191 -1.57 18.17 1.92
N LYS A 192 -1.31 19.31 2.59
CA LYS A 192 -2.33 20.32 2.91
C LYS A 192 -1.86 21.71 2.48
N GLY A 193 -2.54 22.30 1.51
CA GLY A 193 -2.11 23.58 0.92
C GLY A 193 -0.71 23.47 0.35
N ASP A 194 0.19 24.30 0.85
CA ASP A 194 1.58 24.38 0.41
C ASP A 194 2.54 23.57 1.30
N THR A 195 1.99 22.75 2.22
CA THR A 195 2.78 21.97 3.18
C THR A 195 2.62 20.47 2.96
N ILE A 196 3.75 19.79 2.86
CA ILE A 196 3.88 18.33 2.78
C ILE A 196 4.44 17.85 4.11
N ASN A 197 3.64 17.13 4.88
CA ASN A 197 4.09 16.48 6.12
C ASN A 197 4.36 15.02 5.84
N LEU A 198 5.56 14.56 6.14
CA LEU A 198 5.99 13.17 6.00
C LEU A 198 6.43 12.64 7.37
N LYS A 199 5.83 11.56 7.82
CA LYS A 199 6.35 10.74 8.92
C LYS A 199 7.11 9.57 8.33
N VAL A 200 8.30 9.32 8.84
CA VAL A 200 9.12 8.16 8.51
C VAL A 200 9.44 7.45 9.81
N GLN A 201 8.94 6.23 9.96
CA GLN A 201 8.98 5.53 11.23
C GLN A 201 9.39 4.07 11.06
N LYS A 202 10.17 3.56 12.00
CA LYS A 202 10.38 2.12 12.18
C LYS A 202 9.09 1.50 12.72
N VAL A 203 8.71 0.34 12.20
CA VAL A 203 7.59 -0.47 12.69
C VAL A 203 8.13 -1.78 13.23
N GLU A 204 7.93 -2.02 14.51
CA GLU A 204 8.25 -3.27 15.18
C GLU A 204 6.97 -4.03 15.50
N TYR A 205 6.94 -5.31 15.14
CA TYR A 205 5.83 -6.20 15.40
C TYR A 205 6.08 -7.06 16.63
N THR A 206 5.10 -7.09 17.52
CA THR A 206 5.04 -8.08 18.61
C THR A 206 3.84 -8.98 18.39
N THR A 207 4.08 -10.27 18.18
CA THR A 207 3.00 -11.26 18.07
C THR A 207 2.33 -11.44 19.41
N VAL A 208 1.03 -11.19 19.50
CA VAL A 208 0.23 -11.33 20.72
C VAL A 208 -0.69 -12.55 20.70
N GLU A 209 -0.94 -13.11 19.51
CA GLU A 209 -1.70 -14.34 19.32
C GLU A 209 -1.06 -15.15 18.21
N LYS A 210 -0.74 -16.41 18.53
CA LYS A 210 -0.17 -17.38 17.59
C LYS A 210 -0.90 -18.70 17.75
N ASP A 211 -1.27 -19.30 16.63
CA ASP A 211 -1.86 -20.63 16.59
C ASP A 211 -0.78 -21.70 16.81
N ASN A 212 -1.13 -22.75 17.56
CA ASN A 212 -0.21 -23.85 17.89
C ASN A 212 -0.27 -25.02 16.88
N VAL A 213 -1.27 -25.05 15.99
CA VAL A 213 -1.45 -26.16 15.05
C VAL A 213 -0.66 -25.89 13.75
N TRP A 214 -0.84 -24.70 13.18
CA TRP A 214 -0.23 -24.28 11.91
C TRP A 214 0.92 -23.30 12.09
N GLY A 215 1.14 -22.81 13.32
CA GLY A 215 2.14 -21.80 13.62
C GLY A 215 1.82 -20.42 13.04
N ILE A 216 0.55 -20.16 12.73
CA ILE A 216 0.10 -18.88 12.14
C ILE A 216 0.15 -17.79 13.20
N GLU A 217 0.90 -16.73 12.95
CA GLU A 217 0.87 -15.51 13.75
C GLU A 217 -0.39 -14.72 13.40
N MET A 218 -1.36 -14.67 14.31
CA MET A 218 -2.72 -14.21 14.02
C MET A 218 -2.96 -12.75 14.33
N LYS A 219 -2.42 -12.26 15.45
CA LYS A 219 -2.63 -10.90 15.94
C LYS A 219 -1.34 -10.27 16.41
N PHE A 220 -1.22 -8.96 16.18
CA PHE A 220 0.00 -8.21 16.45
C PHE A 220 -0.28 -6.92 17.19
N LYS A 221 0.72 -6.46 17.95
CA LYS A 221 0.88 -5.06 18.35
C LYS A 221 1.99 -4.46 17.49
N LYS A 222 1.78 -3.21 17.04
CA LYS A 222 2.78 -2.42 16.33
C LYS A 222 3.32 -1.33 17.25
N LYS A 223 4.63 -1.11 17.19
CA LYS A 223 5.29 0.02 17.83
C LYS A 223 5.95 0.86 16.73
N TYR A 224 5.67 2.14 16.71
CA TYR A 224 6.22 3.10 15.78
C TYR A 224 7.27 3.97 16.45
N THR A 225 8.44 4.11 15.82
CA THR A 225 9.53 4.95 16.32
C THR A 225 10.07 5.81 15.17
N PRO A 226 10.13 7.14 15.30
CA PRO A 226 10.66 8.01 14.25
C PRO A 226 12.08 7.60 13.83
N LEU A 227 12.35 7.69 12.51
CA LEU A 227 13.66 7.49 11.92
C LEU A 227 14.25 8.81 11.47
N ASP A 228 15.57 8.94 11.53
CA ASP A 228 16.34 10.13 11.20
C ASP A 228 17.41 9.88 10.12
N ASN A 229 17.24 8.84 9.33
CA ASN A 229 18.14 8.46 8.24
C ASN A 229 17.37 7.99 7.01
N GLY A 230 18.04 8.01 5.84
CA GLY A 230 17.46 7.64 4.57
C GLY A 230 17.21 8.83 3.65
N LYS A 231 16.94 8.53 2.37
CA LYS A 231 16.66 9.55 1.35
C LYS A 231 15.42 9.18 0.55
N ILE A 232 14.58 10.17 0.33
CA ILE A 232 13.31 10.05 -0.38
C ILE A 232 13.19 11.15 -1.43
N THR A 233 12.68 10.79 -2.60
CA THR A 233 12.15 11.75 -3.58
C THR A 233 10.63 11.83 -3.44
N ILE A 234 10.10 13.02 -3.20
CA ILE A 234 8.67 13.33 -3.25
C ILE A 234 8.38 13.91 -4.63
N TYR A 235 7.72 13.12 -5.47
CA TYR A 235 7.28 13.57 -6.79
C TYR A 235 6.00 14.39 -6.69
N LEU A 236 5.91 15.45 -7.50
CA LEU A 236 4.81 16.41 -7.47
C LEU A 236 4.30 16.77 -8.85
N ASN A 237 3.03 17.11 -8.89
CA ASN A 237 2.38 17.76 -10.01
C ASN A 237 1.30 18.74 -9.49
N ARG A 238 0.66 19.44 -10.40
CA ARG A 238 -0.37 20.45 -10.05
C ARG A 238 -1.64 19.86 -9.41
N SER A 239 -1.85 18.54 -9.51
CA SER A 239 -2.96 17.86 -8.80
C SER A 239 -2.67 17.66 -7.32
N LEU A 240 -1.39 17.52 -6.95
CA LEU A 240 -0.96 17.33 -5.56
C LEU A 240 -0.75 18.66 -4.83
N ALA A 241 -0.06 19.64 -5.46
CA ALA A 241 0.28 20.92 -4.84
C ALA A 241 0.27 22.07 -5.85
N ASN A 242 0.11 23.29 -5.36
CA ASN A 242 0.26 24.48 -6.21
C ASN A 242 1.75 24.80 -6.43
N LEU A 243 2.30 24.36 -7.55
CA LEU A 243 3.72 24.52 -7.89
C LEU A 243 4.14 25.99 -8.17
N SER A 244 3.19 26.93 -8.26
CA SER A 244 3.51 28.37 -8.36
C SER A 244 3.86 28.99 -7.01
N HIS A 245 3.54 28.34 -5.91
CA HIS A 245 3.84 28.75 -4.55
C HIS A 245 5.20 28.21 -4.07
N ARG A 246 5.67 28.73 -2.93
CA ARG A 246 6.73 28.07 -2.19
C ARG A 246 6.13 26.89 -1.43
N LEU A 247 6.78 25.74 -1.52
CA LEU A 247 6.35 24.54 -0.78
C LEU A 247 7.23 24.33 0.45
N THR A 248 6.63 23.81 1.48
CA THR A 248 7.32 23.41 2.72
C THR A 248 7.23 21.90 2.86
N VAL A 249 8.35 21.22 3.16
CA VAL A 249 8.35 19.81 3.56
C VAL A 249 8.78 19.72 5.02
N VAL A 250 7.97 18.99 5.79
CA VAL A 250 8.22 18.70 7.21
C VAL A 250 8.35 17.18 7.36
N VAL A 251 9.48 16.70 7.87
CA VAL A 251 9.70 15.29 8.16
C VAL A 251 9.81 15.08 9.66
N ASN A 252 8.97 14.22 10.23
CA ASN A 252 8.90 13.92 11.66
C ASN A 252 8.86 15.19 12.53
N GLY A 253 8.07 16.20 12.10
CA GLY A 253 7.92 17.49 12.81
C GLY A 253 9.03 18.50 12.53
N ARG A 254 10.06 18.17 11.76
CA ARG A 254 11.16 19.07 11.43
C ARG A 254 11.06 19.53 9.97
N GLN A 255 11.12 20.85 9.75
CA GLN A 255 11.18 21.39 8.39
C GLN A 255 12.53 21.04 7.73
N VAL A 256 12.45 20.37 6.58
CA VAL A 256 13.63 19.93 5.80
C VAL A 256 13.74 20.65 4.46
N PHE A 257 12.67 21.26 3.99
CA PHE A 257 12.65 22.04 2.75
C PHE A 257 11.67 23.21 2.87
N ASN A 258 12.04 24.36 2.31
CA ASN A 258 11.14 25.48 2.05
C ASN A 258 11.63 26.24 0.81
N GLY A 259 10.94 26.10 -0.30
CA GLY A 259 11.41 26.68 -1.55
C GLY A 259 10.40 26.64 -2.68
N LYS A 260 10.76 27.27 -3.81
CA LYS A 260 10.06 27.07 -5.08
C LYS A 260 10.51 25.75 -5.69
N VAL A 261 9.56 25.03 -6.28
CA VAL A 261 9.81 23.78 -6.99
C VAL A 261 9.48 24.01 -8.46
N LEU A 262 10.46 23.77 -9.33
CA LEU A 262 10.31 24.01 -10.75
C LEU A 262 9.88 22.75 -11.47
N GLU A 263 8.90 22.89 -12.36
CA GLU A 263 8.53 21.82 -13.29
C GLU A 263 9.64 21.62 -14.32
N ASN A 264 10.00 20.38 -14.58
CA ASN A 264 11.08 20.05 -15.50
C ASN A 264 10.89 18.64 -16.11
N LEU A 265 11.49 18.43 -17.29
CA LEU A 265 11.42 17.17 -18.02
C LEU A 265 12.12 16.01 -17.28
N SER A 266 13.19 16.30 -16.54
CA SER A 266 13.92 15.26 -15.78
C SER A 266 13.02 14.58 -14.76
N SER A 267 12.22 15.35 -14.00
CA SER A 267 11.25 14.78 -13.05
C SER A 267 10.22 13.89 -13.74
N MET A 268 9.74 14.28 -14.95
CA MET A 268 8.81 13.44 -15.72
C MET A 268 9.46 12.13 -16.15
N VAL A 269 10.68 12.19 -16.70
CA VAL A 269 11.42 10.99 -17.15
C VAL A 269 11.72 10.07 -15.98
N ASN A 270 12.19 10.62 -14.85
CA ASN A 270 12.53 9.85 -13.66
C ASN A 270 11.30 9.16 -13.07
N SER A 271 10.17 9.86 -12.93
CA SER A 271 8.92 9.27 -12.42
C SER A 271 8.34 8.23 -13.38
N CYS A 272 8.45 8.45 -14.70
CA CYS A 272 8.07 7.45 -15.70
C CYS A 272 8.87 6.16 -15.53
N ALA A 273 10.20 6.27 -15.41
CA ALA A 273 11.08 5.11 -15.20
C ALA A 273 10.80 4.40 -13.87
N ALA A 274 10.61 5.17 -12.79
CA ALA A 274 10.36 4.64 -11.46
C ALA A 274 9.04 3.84 -11.40
N PHE A 275 7.95 4.42 -11.88
CA PHE A 275 6.62 3.84 -11.71
C PHE A 275 6.11 3.06 -12.92
N GLY A 276 6.51 3.41 -14.14
CA GLY A 276 6.02 2.78 -15.37
C GLY A 276 4.49 2.89 -15.52
N ASP A 277 3.90 4.00 -15.07
CA ASP A 277 2.47 4.25 -14.98
C ASP A 277 2.15 5.59 -15.67
N PRO A 278 1.30 5.62 -16.71
CA PRO A 278 1.01 6.85 -17.47
C PRO A 278 0.29 7.91 -16.64
N ARG A 279 -0.31 7.55 -15.50
CA ARG A 279 -0.95 8.50 -14.59
C ARG A 279 0.04 9.10 -13.59
N ARG A 280 1.21 8.49 -13.39
CA ARG A 280 2.24 8.94 -12.43
C ARG A 280 3.44 9.59 -13.13
N LEU A 281 3.14 10.46 -14.10
CA LEU A 281 4.12 11.36 -14.71
C LEU A 281 4.11 12.67 -13.92
N TYR A 282 5.09 12.83 -13.06
CA TYR A 282 5.21 14.00 -12.19
C TYR A 282 6.15 15.03 -12.82
N THR A 283 5.70 16.29 -12.87
CA THR A 283 6.46 17.38 -13.50
C THR A 283 7.49 18.02 -12.59
N ALA A 284 7.47 17.71 -11.30
CA ALA A 284 8.38 18.28 -10.31
C ALA A 284 8.76 17.24 -9.25
N GLN A 285 9.84 17.46 -8.53
CA GLN A 285 10.27 16.62 -7.41
C GLN A 285 10.98 17.44 -6.34
N ILE A 286 10.96 16.94 -5.10
CA ILE A 286 11.77 17.41 -3.98
C ILE A 286 12.53 16.19 -3.45
N ASP A 287 13.87 16.29 -3.48
CA ASP A 287 14.73 15.28 -2.87
C ASP A 287 14.94 15.64 -1.40
N VAL A 288 14.63 14.71 -0.53
CA VAL A 288 14.65 14.87 0.93
C VAL A 288 15.67 13.92 1.53
N ASP A 289 16.64 14.48 2.25
CA ASP A 289 17.46 13.73 3.19
C ASP A 289 16.80 13.79 4.57
N ILE A 290 16.39 12.63 5.09
CA ILE A 290 15.66 12.54 6.36
C ILE A 290 16.54 13.00 7.54
N ALA A 291 17.87 12.87 7.44
CA ALA A 291 18.82 13.27 8.49
C ALA A 291 19.07 14.79 8.53
N SER A 292 18.95 15.49 7.38
CA SER A 292 19.42 16.86 7.26
C SER A 292 18.55 17.88 8.01
N PRO A 293 19.13 18.81 8.79
CA PRO A 293 18.46 20.05 9.15
C PRO A 293 18.19 20.87 7.88
N ALA A 294 17.13 21.68 7.88
CA ALA A 294 16.81 22.54 6.75
C ALA A 294 18.05 23.35 6.33
N ALA A 295 18.48 23.20 5.08
CA ALA A 295 19.39 24.17 4.52
C ALA A 295 18.61 25.48 4.33
N GLU A 296 18.94 26.49 5.09
CA GLU A 296 18.50 27.85 4.80
C GLU A 296 19.11 28.25 3.44
N LYS A 297 18.27 28.37 2.42
CA LYS A 297 18.60 28.93 1.10
C LYS A 297 17.69 30.11 0.77
#